data_a96ee993549b63ec89ec717cb1bdd5f3
#
_entry.id   a96ee993549b63ec89ec717cb1bdd5f3
#
_cell.length_a   1.000
_cell.length_b   1.000
_cell.length_c   1.000
_cell.angle_alpha   90.00
_cell.angle_beta   90.00
_cell.angle_gamma   90.00
#
_symmetry.space_group_name_H-M   'P 1'
#
loop_
_entity.id
_entity.type
_entity.pdbx_description
1 polymer ?
#
loop_
_entity_poly.entity_id
_entity_poly.type
_entity_poly.pdbx_seq_one_letter_code
_entity_poly.pdbx_strand_id
1 'polypeptide(L)'
;MECLFFSVTGEKMKRILINKSLTDEIRVALVEGAKLYDLDNETSDKNLLKGSIFKARVSRVETSLDAAFVYFGSERHGFLPLKELTSEYFEKDNEGKRKCTLKENDEIIVQVLKEERGTKGAALSTQLSLAGRFLVLIPNSTKGGGVSRRISGEERDQVKDIIKNLPIPEGMSVIVRTAGLGRNQEELQWDLDYLLSLWKQISGNLDESECPSLIYKDDKLILRVFRDYFKEDIEEILIDDKDVFEEASMFAQSVIPDHATKVQFYNEEIPLFNRYQVESQIESAFQREISLPSGGSIVIDPTEAMVTIDVNSSRATKGKDIEETALATNMEAAVEVARQLRLRDLGGLVVIDFIDMQDETNQSKVLNAVRRAVHGDRARIQISEISRFGLLELSRQRLRPSLNETYDIEHVLVRGPKSLGQSILRIVGEDAAKENTCLLYTSPSPRDATLSRMPSSA
;
A
#
# COMPACT_ATOMS: atom_id res chain seq x y z
N MET A 1 -16.93 12.44 -31.30
CA MET A 1 -16.46 11.43 -32.25
C MET A 1 -14.94 11.61 -32.33
N GLU A 2 -14.24 10.80 -31.51
CA GLU A 2 -12.84 10.41 -31.76
C GLU A 2 -12.40 9.49 -30.63
N CYS A 3 -12.73 8.20 -30.83
CA CYS A 3 -12.04 7.12 -30.15
C CYS A 3 -10.69 6.97 -30.84
N LEU A 4 -9.62 7.46 -30.27
CA LEU A 4 -8.29 7.15 -30.74
C LEU A 4 -7.29 7.26 -29.59
N PHE A 5 -6.89 6.10 -29.11
CA PHE A 5 -5.48 5.73 -28.93
C PHE A 5 -5.41 4.30 -28.39
N PHE A 6 -5.77 3.33 -29.26
CA PHE A 6 -5.20 1.99 -29.13
C PHE A 6 -3.81 2.05 -29.78
N SER A 7 -2.77 1.96 -28.96
CA SER A 7 -1.42 1.69 -29.44
C SER A 7 -1.45 0.37 -30.23
N VAL A 8 -0.87 0.39 -31.42
CA VAL A 8 -0.81 -0.74 -32.37
C VAL A 8 0.11 -1.89 -31.90
N THR A 9 0.77 -1.73 -30.75
CA THR A 9 1.53 -2.78 -30.07
C THR A 9 0.66 -3.31 -28.94
N GLY A 10 0.26 -4.57 -28.98
CA GLY A 10 -0.67 -5.21 -28.04
C GLY A 10 -0.27 -5.24 -26.57
N GLU A 11 0.68 -4.43 -26.14
CA GLU A 11 1.05 -4.19 -24.75
C GLU A 11 0.16 -3.09 -24.16
N LYS A 12 -0.54 -3.43 -23.10
CA LYS A 12 -1.40 -2.47 -22.39
C LYS A 12 -0.51 -1.51 -21.63
N MET A 13 -0.52 -0.23 -22.01
CA MET A 13 0.23 0.85 -21.37
C MET A 13 -0.06 0.92 -19.88
N LYS A 14 0.99 0.92 -19.04
CA LYS A 14 0.87 1.05 -17.58
C LYS A 14 1.05 2.49 -17.16
N ARG A 15 0.17 2.98 -16.30
CA ARG A 15 0.15 4.34 -15.79
C ARG A 15 -0.04 4.38 -14.28
N ILE A 16 0.49 5.44 -13.69
CA ILE A 16 0.16 5.84 -12.32
C ILE A 16 -0.68 7.12 -12.43
N LEU A 17 -1.86 7.10 -11.83
CA LEU A 17 -2.76 8.23 -11.77
C LEU A 17 -2.82 8.74 -10.34
N ILE A 18 -2.53 10.02 -10.12
CA ILE A 18 -2.57 10.66 -8.81
C ILE A 18 -3.66 11.72 -8.83
N ASN A 19 -4.68 11.51 -8.02
CA ASN A 19 -5.81 12.41 -7.90
C ASN A 19 -5.86 13.00 -6.49
N LYS A 20 -5.97 14.32 -6.38
CA LYS A 20 -6.26 15.01 -5.13
C LYS A 20 -7.73 15.44 -5.13
N SER A 21 -8.48 14.98 -4.14
CA SER A 21 -9.89 15.33 -4.01
C SER A 21 -10.08 16.69 -3.31
N LEU A 22 -11.28 17.26 -3.45
CA LEU A 22 -11.70 18.47 -2.73
C LEU A 22 -11.62 18.36 -1.20
N THR A 23 -11.44 17.15 -0.68
CA THR A 23 -11.36 16.83 0.76
C THR A 23 -9.92 16.60 1.24
N ASP A 24 -8.91 17.06 0.50
CA ASP A 24 -7.48 16.84 0.76
C ASP A 24 -7.06 15.36 0.85
N GLU A 25 -7.87 14.46 0.30
CA GLU A 25 -7.52 13.06 0.12
C GLU A 25 -6.69 12.91 -1.16
N ILE A 26 -5.48 12.36 -1.05
CA ILE A 26 -4.66 11.99 -2.21
C ILE A 26 -4.91 10.51 -2.50
N ARG A 27 -5.25 10.19 -3.73
CA ARG A 27 -5.48 8.83 -4.21
C ARG A 27 -4.52 8.50 -5.34
N VAL A 28 -3.95 7.31 -5.30
CA VAL A 28 -3.04 6.79 -6.32
C VAL A 28 -3.62 5.53 -6.92
N ALA A 29 -3.90 5.53 -8.20
CA ALA A 29 -4.39 4.38 -8.94
C ALA A 29 -3.32 3.90 -9.93
N LEU A 30 -3.06 2.59 -9.93
CA LEU A 30 -2.19 1.95 -10.90
C LEU A 30 -3.06 1.24 -11.93
N VAL A 31 -2.94 1.65 -13.19
CA VAL A 31 -3.77 1.12 -14.29
C VAL A 31 -2.93 0.50 -15.39
N GLU A 32 -3.45 -0.55 -15.98
CA GLU A 32 -2.92 -1.20 -17.18
C GLU A 32 -3.97 -1.10 -18.30
N GLY A 33 -3.76 -0.17 -19.22
CA GLY A 33 -4.82 0.27 -20.13
C GLY A 33 -5.94 0.97 -19.36
N ALA A 34 -7.13 0.37 -19.34
CA ALA A 34 -8.28 0.82 -18.57
C ALA A 34 -8.50 -0.01 -17.27
N LYS A 35 -7.67 -1.03 -17.00
CA LYS A 35 -7.86 -1.92 -15.87
C LYS A 35 -7.10 -1.43 -14.63
N LEU A 36 -7.81 -1.10 -13.57
CA LEU A 36 -7.23 -0.80 -12.26
C LEU A 36 -6.69 -2.07 -11.61
N TYR A 37 -5.42 -2.09 -11.22
CA TYR A 37 -4.80 -3.26 -10.59
C TYR A 37 -4.22 -3.02 -9.19
N ASP A 38 -4.00 -1.76 -8.80
CA ASP A 38 -3.66 -1.39 -7.42
C ASP A 38 -4.20 0.01 -7.12
N LEU A 39 -4.53 0.27 -5.85
CA LEU A 39 -5.08 1.53 -5.37
C LEU A 39 -4.45 1.84 -4.02
N ASP A 40 -3.99 3.05 -3.82
CA ASP A 40 -3.55 3.57 -2.51
C ASP A 40 -4.18 4.93 -2.25
N ASN A 41 -4.37 5.26 -0.97
CA ASN A 41 -4.89 6.55 -0.58
C ASN A 41 -4.22 7.05 0.70
N GLU A 42 -4.18 8.38 0.79
CA GLU A 42 -3.76 9.12 1.99
C GLU A 42 -4.87 10.08 2.36
N THR A 43 -5.35 9.98 3.59
CA THR A 43 -6.33 10.88 4.16
C THR A 43 -5.69 11.65 5.31
N SER A 44 -5.93 12.95 5.37
CA SER A 44 -5.39 13.83 6.42
C SER A 44 -5.77 13.39 7.84
N ASP A 45 -6.85 12.63 7.99
CA ASP A 45 -7.38 12.21 9.29
C ASP A 45 -6.76 10.92 9.84
N LYS A 46 -6.15 10.08 9.00
CA LYS A 46 -5.49 8.85 9.47
C LYS A 46 -3.99 9.08 9.53
N ASN A 47 -3.52 9.47 10.70
CA ASN A 47 -2.10 9.55 10.98
C ASN A 47 -1.50 8.14 11.04
N LEU A 48 -1.13 7.58 9.88
CA LEU A 48 -0.30 6.39 9.85
C LEU A 48 1.08 6.75 10.40
N LEU A 49 1.46 6.09 11.50
CA LEU A 49 2.71 6.37 12.21
C LEU A 49 3.83 5.40 11.86
N LYS A 50 3.52 4.33 11.11
CA LYS A 50 4.52 3.33 10.71
C LYS A 50 5.66 3.97 9.93
N GLY A 51 6.90 3.71 10.36
CA GLY A 51 8.10 4.32 9.79
C GLY A 51 8.47 5.66 10.40
N SER A 52 7.54 6.33 11.08
CA SER A 52 7.78 7.63 11.71
C SER A 52 8.75 7.53 12.87
N ILE A 53 9.57 8.56 13.04
CA ILE A 53 10.61 8.65 14.08
C ILE A 53 10.16 9.69 15.11
N PHE A 54 10.24 9.31 16.37
CA PHE A 54 9.87 10.13 17.51
C PHE A 54 11.04 10.28 18.48
N LYS A 55 11.14 11.45 19.10
CA LYS A 55 11.82 11.61 20.38
C LYS A 55 10.81 11.24 21.46
N ALA A 56 11.13 10.29 22.31
CA ALA A 56 10.19 9.64 23.19
C ALA A 56 10.80 9.42 24.57
N ARG A 57 9.94 9.19 25.58
CA ARG A 57 10.37 9.00 26.97
C ARG A 57 10.00 7.61 27.47
N VAL A 58 10.93 6.92 28.10
CA VAL A 58 10.70 5.62 28.72
C VAL A 58 9.77 5.80 29.93
N SER A 59 8.62 5.16 29.91
CA SER A 59 7.66 5.21 31.03
C SER A 59 7.94 4.13 32.04
N ARG A 60 8.31 2.92 31.59
CA ARG A 60 8.60 1.78 32.46
C ARG A 60 9.44 0.73 31.71
N VAL A 61 10.38 0.13 32.44
CA VAL A 61 11.13 -1.03 31.94
C VAL A 61 10.63 -2.28 32.64
N GLU A 62 10.13 -3.25 31.88
CA GLU A 62 9.57 -4.50 32.38
C GLU A 62 10.45 -5.69 31.99
N THR A 63 11.34 -6.06 32.88
CA THR A 63 12.32 -7.14 32.62
C THR A 63 11.66 -8.50 32.48
N SER A 64 10.49 -8.71 33.08
CA SER A 64 9.73 -9.98 32.96
C SER A 64 9.18 -10.20 31.56
N LEU A 65 8.97 -9.12 30.79
CA LEU A 65 8.48 -9.15 29.42
C LEU A 65 9.58 -8.92 28.38
N ASP A 66 10.84 -8.77 28.80
CA ASP A 66 11.94 -8.35 27.92
C ASP A 66 11.58 -7.13 27.06
N ALA A 67 10.92 -6.12 27.67
CA ALA A 67 10.41 -4.96 26.96
C ALA A 67 10.39 -3.70 27.83
N ALA A 68 10.34 -2.54 27.18
CA ALA A 68 10.06 -1.25 27.80
C ALA A 68 8.75 -0.67 27.22
N PHE A 69 8.04 0.08 28.03
CA PHE A 69 6.91 0.90 27.62
C PHE A 69 7.37 2.35 27.46
N VAL A 70 7.02 2.95 26.34
CA VAL A 70 7.56 4.24 25.90
C VAL A 70 6.42 5.19 25.55
N TYR A 71 6.46 6.38 26.11
CA TYR A 71 5.55 7.47 25.77
C TYR A 71 6.15 8.30 24.64
N PHE A 72 5.48 8.31 23.50
CA PHE A 72 5.93 8.98 22.28
C PHE A 72 4.93 10.04 21.76
N GLY A 73 3.95 10.43 22.62
CA GLY A 73 2.94 11.44 22.28
C GLY A 73 1.60 10.88 21.82
N SER A 74 1.45 9.54 21.76
CA SER A 74 0.16 8.88 21.51
C SER A 74 -0.60 8.66 22.81
N GLU A 75 -1.93 8.44 22.73
CA GLU A 75 -2.76 8.09 23.89
C GLU A 75 -2.28 6.81 24.59
N ARG A 76 -1.72 5.87 23.82
CA ARG A 76 -1.21 4.60 24.33
C ARG A 76 0.31 4.57 24.28
N HIS A 77 0.89 3.97 25.29
CA HIS A 77 2.33 3.73 25.32
C HIS A 77 2.73 2.71 24.27
N GLY A 78 3.84 2.98 23.58
CA GLY A 78 4.43 2.06 22.63
C GLY A 78 5.16 0.92 23.36
N PHE A 79 5.22 -0.24 22.72
CA PHE A 79 5.91 -1.43 23.17
C PHE A 79 7.27 -1.54 22.47
N LEU A 80 8.35 -1.49 23.24
CA LEU A 80 9.73 -1.56 22.78
C LEU A 80 10.39 -2.85 23.33
N PRO A 81 10.48 -3.92 22.53
CA PRO A 81 11.21 -5.11 22.91
C PRO A 81 12.69 -4.81 23.15
N LEU A 82 13.32 -5.35 24.20
CA LEU A 82 14.74 -5.11 24.47
C LEU A 82 15.67 -5.60 23.33
N LYS A 83 15.25 -6.59 22.55
CA LYS A 83 15.96 -7.04 21.35
C LYS A 83 16.03 -6.01 20.21
N GLU A 84 15.11 -5.03 20.20
CA GLU A 84 15.03 -3.93 19.24
C GLU A 84 15.85 -2.70 19.68
N LEU A 85 16.53 -2.78 20.85
CA LEU A 85 17.47 -1.76 21.31
C LEU A 85 18.78 -1.86 20.55
N THR A 86 19.36 -0.71 20.23
CA THR A 86 20.72 -0.60 19.69
C THR A 86 21.76 -0.93 20.77
N SER A 87 22.99 -1.22 20.33
CA SER A 87 24.07 -1.67 21.23
C SER A 87 24.46 -0.63 22.28
N GLU A 88 24.16 0.64 22.07
CA GLU A 88 24.43 1.75 22.99
C GLU A 88 23.69 1.65 24.31
N TYR A 89 22.53 0.98 24.34
CA TYR A 89 21.71 0.74 25.53
C TYR A 89 22.07 -0.51 26.28
N PHE A 90 23.26 -1.10 26.01
CA PHE A 90 23.74 -2.29 26.69
C PHE A 90 25.16 -2.11 27.20
N GLU A 91 25.38 -2.46 28.42
CA GLU A 91 26.70 -2.62 29.01
C GLU A 91 27.01 -4.11 29.26
N LYS A 92 28.29 -4.47 29.31
CA LYS A 92 28.71 -5.80 29.77
C LYS A 92 28.85 -5.75 31.28
N ASP A 93 28.16 -6.64 31.99
CA ASP A 93 28.37 -6.83 33.41
C ASP A 93 29.72 -7.51 33.70
N ASN A 94 30.04 -7.67 34.97
CA ASN A 94 31.27 -8.31 35.42
C ASN A 94 31.43 -9.79 34.97
N GLU A 95 30.31 -10.41 34.54
CA GLU A 95 30.29 -11.80 34.01
C GLU A 95 30.30 -11.82 32.47
N GLY A 96 30.40 -10.66 31.81
CA GLY A 96 30.40 -10.53 30.35
C GLY A 96 28.99 -10.63 29.70
N LYS A 97 27.91 -10.71 30.50
CA LYS A 97 26.53 -10.72 30.01
C LYS A 97 26.09 -9.31 29.66
N ARG A 98 25.27 -9.20 28.61
CA ARG A 98 24.66 -7.91 28.22
C ARG A 98 23.57 -7.53 29.22
N LYS A 99 23.75 -6.38 29.89
CA LYS A 99 22.78 -5.79 30.78
C LYS A 99 22.21 -4.52 30.12
N CYS A 100 20.90 -4.41 30.10
CA CYS A 100 20.23 -3.21 29.61
C CYS A 100 20.46 -2.06 30.60
N THR A 101 20.87 -0.90 30.10
CA THR A 101 21.14 0.31 30.89
C THR A 101 19.96 1.26 30.92
N LEU A 102 18.91 1.00 30.13
CA LEU A 102 17.74 1.85 29.98
C LEU A 102 17.00 1.98 31.32
N LYS A 103 16.65 3.21 31.67
CA LYS A 103 15.93 3.54 32.89
C LYS A 103 14.62 4.27 32.61
N GLU A 104 13.75 4.33 33.60
CA GLU A 104 12.54 5.16 33.55
C GLU A 104 12.92 6.64 33.43
N ASN A 105 12.14 7.37 32.64
CA ASN A 105 12.33 8.76 32.23
C ASN A 105 13.51 9.04 31.28
N ASP A 106 14.27 8.03 30.82
CA ASP A 106 15.27 8.25 29.78
C ASP A 106 14.60 8.73 28.48
N GLU A 107 15.24 9.70 27.83
CA GLU A 107 14.84 10.14 26.50
C GLU A 107 15.54 9.29 25.46
N ILE A 108 14.75 8.76 24.52
CA ILE A 108 15.23 7.87 23.47
C ILE A 108 14.62 8.23 22.13
N ILE A 109 15.33 7.87 21.06
CA ILE A 109 14.81 8.00 19.69
C ILE A 109 14.23 6.65 19.30
N VAL A 110 12.97 6.65 18.85
CA VAL A 110 12.27 5.43 18.45
C VAL A 110 11.62 5.58 17.10
N GLN A 111 11.56 4.48 16.37
CA GLN A 111 10.81 4.36 15.13
C GLN A 111 9.64 3.40 15.32
N VAL A 112 8.49 3.74 14.78
CA VAL A 112 7.29 2.89 14.80
C VAL A 112 7.42 1.80 13.74
N LEU A 113 7.50 0.54 14.17
CA LEU A 113 7.57 -0.62 13.28
C LEU A 113 6.19 -1.12 12.86
N LYS A 114 5.23 -1.05 13.79
CA LYS A 114 3.83 -1.48 13.57
C LYS A 114 2.90 -0.54 14.29
N GLU A 115 1.78 -0.25 13.62
CA GLU A 115 0.67 0.51 14.20
C GLU A 115 0.10 -0.16 15.45
N GLU A 116 -0.54 0.64 16.30
CA GLU A 116 -1.40 0.12 17.33
C GLU A 116 -2.57 -0.65 16.73
N ARG A 117 -3.00 -1.71 17.40
CA ARG A 117 -4.12 -2.53 16.91
C ARG A 117 -4.91 -3.12 18.06
N GLY A 118 -6.22 -2.85 18.07
CA GLY A 118 -7.10 -3.31 19.14
C GLY A 118 -6.62 -2.82 20.49
N THR A 119 -6.25 -3.71 21.42
CA THR A 119 -5.73 -3.40 22.75
C THR A 119 -4.21 -3.25 22.82
N LYS A 120 -3.48 -3.52 21.71
CA LYS A 120 -2.00 -3.49 21.68
C LYS A 120 -1.50 -2.13 21.22
N GLY A 121 -0.58 -1.54 21.99
CA GLY A 121 0.15 -0.33 21.59
C GLY A 121 1.07 -0.56 20.40
N ALA A 122 1.53 0.54 19.79
CA ALA A 122 2.46 0.51 18.66
C ALA A 122 3.76 -0.24 19.02
N ALA A 123 4.30 -1.02 18.09
CA ALA A 123 5.60 -1.66 18.25
C ALA A 123 6.71 -0.71 17.81
N LEU A 124 7.68 -0.48 18.71
CA LEU A 124 8.78 0.46 18.53
C LEU A 124 10.13 -0.25 18.40
N SER A 125 11.10 0.44 17.80
CA SER A 125 12.52 0.05 17.73
C SER A 125 13.40 1.28 17.88
N THR A 126 14.58 1.14 18.51
CA THR A 126 15.64 2.16 18.46
C THR A 126 16.52 2.00 17.24
N GLN A 127 16.44 0.87 16.51
CA GLN A 127 17.12 0.70 15.23
C GLN A 127 16.36 1.51 14.18
N LEU A 128 16.91 2.66 13.80
CA LEU A 128 16.30 3.51 12.80
C LEU A 128 16.57 2.96 11.40
N SER A 129 15.59 3.08 10.52
CA SER A 129 15.72 2.66 9.12
C SER A 129 15.01 3.66 8.21
N LEU A 130 15.73 4.19 7.24
CA LEU A 130 15.19 5.09 6.22
C LEU A 130 15.14 4.35 4.89
N ALA A 131 13.94 4.17 4.38
CA ALA A 131 13.71 3.43 3.15
C ALA A 131 13.78 4.35 1.93
N GLY A 132 14.81 4.18 1.11
CA GLY A 132 14.89 4.70 -0.24
C GLY A 132 14.23 3.78 -1.27
N ARG A 133 14.44 4.05 -2.53
CA ARG A 133 13.95 3.23 -3.63
C ARG A 133 14.69 1.90 -3.73
N PHE A 134 16.01 1.95 -3.76
CA PHE A 134 16.90 0.81 -3.94
C PHE A 134 17.60 0.38 -2.66
N LEU A 135 17.76 1.30 -1.72
CA LEU A 135 18.51 1.13 -0.49
C LEU A 135 17.61 1.35 0.74
N VAL A 136 18.05 0.80 1.85
CA VAL A 136 17.58 1.18 3.19
C VAL A 136 18.80 1.61 3.99
N LEU A 137 18.83 2.85 4.43
CA LEU A 137 19.87 3.38 5.30
C LEU A 137 19.53 3.09 6.77
N ILE A 138 20.49 2.57 7.50
CA ILE A 138 20.43 2.36 8.96
C ILE A 138 21.47 3.27 9.59
N PRO A 139 21.08 4.46 10.06
CA PRO A 139 22.03 5.49 10.46
C PRO A 139 22.71 5.25 11.80
N ASN A 140 22.23 4.32 12.61
CA ASN A 140 22.75 3.99 13.93
C ASN A 140 23.19 2.52 14.05
N SER A 141 23.80 1.98 13.01
CA SER A 141 24.30 0.60 13.00
C SER A 141 25.75 0.52 12.60
N THR A 142 26.55 -0.07 13.46
CA THR A 142 27.97 -0.39 13.18
C THR A 142 28.15 -1.75 12.50
N LYS A 143 27.07 -2.53 12.35
CA LYS A 143 27.12 -3.81 11.63
C LYS A 143 27.10 -3.50 10.14
N GLY A 144 28.15 -3.88 9.43
CA GLY A 144 28.30 -3.63 8.00
C GLY A 144 27.07 -3.97 7.17
N GLY A 145 26.91 -3.28 6.04
CA GLY A 145 25.75 -3.37 5.16
C GLY A 145 25.39 -4.77 4.71
N GLY A 146 24.20 -4.94 4.24
CA GLY A 146 23.63 -6.22 3.86
C GLY A 146 22.88 -6.18 2.54
N VAL A 147 22.56 -7.35 2.05
CA VAL A 147 21.68 -7.54 0.89
C VAL A 147 20.39 -8.17 1.39
N SER A 148 19.24 -7.73 0.87
CA SER A 148 17.94 -8.30 1.22
C SER A 148 17.97 -9.82 1.26
N ARG A 149 17.31 -10.43 2.25
CA ARG A 149 17.22 -11.89 2.40
C ARG A 149 16.48 -12.56 1.22
N ARG A 150 15.81 -11.78 0.38
CA ARG A 150 15.12 -12.27 -0.83
C ARG A 150 16.07 -12.45 -2.00
N ILE A 151 17.28 -11.90 -1.93
CA ILE A 151 18.29 -11.97 -2.97
C ILE A 151 19.24 -13.12 -2.64
N SER A 152 19.45 -14.03 -3.59
CA SER A 152 20.29 -15.22 -3.43
C SER A 152 21.16 -15.44 -4.68
N GLY A 153 22.18 -16.30 -4.56
CA GLY A 153 23.05 -16.67 -5.68
C GLY A 153 24.00 -15.58 -6.12
N GLU A 154 24.42 -15.61 -7.38
CA GLU A 154 25.42 -14.73 -7.98
C GLU A 154 25.04 -13.24 -7.93
N GLU A 155 23.75 -12.93 -8.06
CA GLU A 155 23.23 -11.56 -7.95
C GLU A 155 23.53 -10.94 -6.58
N ARG A 156 23.52 -11.76 -5.52
CA ARG A 156 23.85 -11.30 -4.16
C ARG A 156 25.31 -10.86 -4.04
N ASP A 157 26.22 -11.56 -4.70
CA ASP A 157 27.64 -11.26 -4.61
C ASP A 157 28.01 -10.03 -5.46
N GLN A 158 27.40 -9.88 -6.64
CA GLN A 158 27.54 -8.66 -7.46
C GLN A 158 27.07 -7.42 -6.68
N VAL A 159 25.92 -7.48 -6.03
CA VAL A 159 25.39 -6.36 -5.23
C VAL A 159 26.31 -6.05 -4.05
N LYS A 160 26.90 -7.05 -3.37
CA LYS A 160 27.85 -6.81 -2.28
C LYS A 160 29.10 -6.05 -2.76
N ASP A 161 29.59 -6.36 -3.96
CA ASP A 161 30.76 -5.67 -4.50
C ASP A 161 30.44 -4.20 -4.85
N ILE A 162 29.24 -3.91 -5.36
CA ILE A 162 28.81 -2.53 -5.57
C ILE A 162 28.70 -1.78 -4.24
N ILE A 163 28.10 -2.38 -3.20
CA ILE A 163 27.96 -1.74 -1.87
C ILE A 163 29.32 -1.34 -1.29
N LYS A 164 30.36 -2.15 -1.47
CA LYS A 164 31.72 -1.85 -0.97
C LYS A 164 32.29 -0.56 -1.56
N ASN A 165 31.86 -0.19 -2.76
CA ASN A 165 32.34 0.99 -3.48
C ASN A 165 31.48 2.24 -3.19
N LEU A 166 30.35 2.10 -2.46
CA LEU A 166 29.54 3.25 -2.07
C LEU A 166 30.17 3.98 -0.87
N PRO A 167 30.19 5.32 -0.86
CA PRO A 167 30.74 6.12 0.24
C PRO A 167 29.78 6.18 1.43
N ILE A 168 29.67 5.07 2.16
CA ILE A 168 28.83 4.97 3.34
C ILE A 168 29.59 5.55 4.54
N PRO A 169 29.04 6.55 5.27
CA PRO A 169 29.69 7.11 6.44
C PRO A 169 29.91 6.09 7.57
N GLU A 170 30.98 6.30 8.37
CA GLU A 170 31.22 5.47 9.55
C GLU A 170 30.02 5.50 10.53
N GLY A 171 29.73 4.36 11.12
CA GLY A 171 28.58 4.22 12.04
C GLY A 171 27.23 3.99 11.36
N MET A 172 27.19 4.01 10.02
CA MET A 172 25.99 3.74 9.23
C MET A 172 26.09 2.43 8.46
N SER A 173 24.97 1.83 8.13
CA SER A 173 24.93 0.67 7.25
C SER A 173 23.78 0.78 6.24
N VAL A 174 23.94 0.07 5.13
CA VAL A 174 22.98 0.09 4.02
C VAL A 174 22.54 -1.34 3.70
N ILE A 175 21.26 -1.51 3.44
CA ILE A 175 20.69 -2.77 2.93
C ILE A 175 20.13 -2.52 1.53
N VAL A 176 20.55 -3.32 0.54
CA VAL A 176 19.99 -3.25 -0.80
C VAL A 176 18.65 -3.96 -0.83
N ARG A 177 17.63 -3.26 -1.33
CA ARG A 177 16.27 -3.79 -1.56
C ARG A 177 16.25 -4.65 -2.83
N THR A 178 15.19 -5.43 -3.01
CA THR A 178 14.99 -6.21 -4.24
C THR A 178 14.88 -5.35 -5.51
N ALA A 179 14.42 -4.11 -5.39
CA ALA A 179 14.37 -3.14 -6.48
C ALA A 179 15.76 -2.62 -6.91
N GLY A 180 16.77 -2.79 -6.07
CA GLY A 180 18.17 -2.44 -6.38
C GLY A 180 18.95 -3.52 -7.11
N LEU A 181 18.32 -4.67 -7.42
CA LEU A 181 18.95 -5.70 -8.26
C LEU A 181 19.12 -5.22 -9.70
N GLY A 182 20.31 -5.47 -10.27
CA GLY A 182 20.62 -5.09 -11.63
C GLY A 182 20.81 -3.58 -11.86
N ARG A 183 20.82 -2.77 -10.79
CA ARG A 183 21.07 -1.33 -10.87
C ARG A 183 22.56 -1.04 -10.93
N ASN A 184 22.89 0.04 -11.65
CA ASN A 184 24.25 0.51 -11.74
C ASN A 184 24.67 1.26 -10.45
N GLN A 185 25.96 1.53 -10.32
CA GLN A 185 26.51 2.21 -9.15
C GLN A 185 25.96 3.64 -9.01
N GLU A 186 25.72 4.34 -10.12
CA GLU A 186 25.25 5.73 -10.13
C GLU A 186 23.82 5.83 -9.56
N GLU A 187 22.92 4.93 -9.97
CA GLU A 187 21.54 4.88 -9.44
C GLU A 187 21.51 4.60 -7.93
N LEU A 188 22.38 3.71 -7.46
CA LEU A 188 22.49 3.42 -6.03
C LEU A 188 23.11 4.58 -5.26
N GLN A 189 24.05 5.32 -5.88
CA GLN A 189 24.65 6.52 -5.30
C GLN A 189 23.63 7.63 -5.12
N TRP A 190 22.78 7.91 -6.12
CA TRP A 190 21.72 8.91 -6.00
C TRP A 190 20.75 8.61 -4.86
N ASP A 191 20.35 7.34 -4.72
CA ASP A 191 19.46 6.92 -3.63
C ASP A 191 20.15 7.05 -2.27
N LEU A 192 21.45 6.75 -2.18
CA LEU A 192 22.27 6.95 -0.98
C LEU A 192 22.37 8.45 -0.62
N ASP A 193 22.67 9.30 -1.57
CA ASP A 193 22.84 10.74 -1.37
C ASP A 193 21.53 11.38 -0.88
N TYR A 194 20.40 10.96 -1.45
CA TYR A 194 19.08 11.33 -0.96
C TYR A 194 18.87 10.92 0.50
N LEU A 195 19.15 9.64 0.84
CA LEU A 195 18.97 9.12 2.20
C LEU A 195 19.89 9.81 3.22
N LEU A 196 21.12 10.13 2.84
CA LEU A 196 22.05 10.87 3.70
C LEU A 196 21.58 12.32 3.92
N SER A 197 21.06 12.98 2.89
CA SER A 197 20.47 14.31 3.01
C SER A 197 19.24 14.30 3.94
N LEU A 198 18.37 13.31 3.78
CA LEU A 198 17.21 13.11 4.65
C LEU A 198 17.62 12.87 6.10
N TRP A 199 18.61 12.01 6.34
CA TRP A 199 19.15 11.76 7.66
C TRP A 199 19.74 13.02 8.30
N LYS A 200 20.44 13.85 7.54
CA LYS A 200 20.97 15.12 8.01
C LYS A 200 19.89 16.08 8.48
N GLN A 201 18.76 16.13 7.79
CA GLN A 201 17.60 16.93 8.22
C GLN A 201 16.96 16.36 9.50
N ILE A 202 16.77 15.04 9.57
CA ILE A 202 16.22 14.37 10.75
C ILE A 202 17.12 14.59 11.96
N SER A 203 18.43 14.39 11.83
CA SER A 203 19.39 14.56 12.93
C SER A 203 19.45 16.00 13.45
N GLY A 204 19.36 17.00 12.56
CA GLY A 204 19.27 18.40 12.97
C GLY A 204 18.06 18.70 13.84
N ASN A 205 16.90 18.14 13.48
CA ASN A 205 15.67 18.34 14.24
C ASN A 205 15.67 17.61 15.61
N LEU A 206 16.48 16.54 15.78
CA LEU A 206 16.56 15.79 17.02
C LEU A 206 17.11 16.60 18.18
N ASP A 207 18.10 17.46 17.91
CA ASP A 207 18.78 18.26 18.94
C ASP A 207 17.91 19.43 19.45
N GLU A 208 17.03 19.95 18.58
CA GLU A 208 16.20 21.13 18.88
C GLU A 208 14.81 20.78 19.44
N SER A 209 14.40 19.51 19.36
CA SER A 209 13.03 19.11 19.67
C SER A 209 12.83 18.78 21.13
N GLU A 210 11.67 19.18 21.67
CA GLU A 210 11.20 18.77 23.01
C GLU A 210 10.79 17.29 23.01
N CYS A 211 10.69 16.69 24.20
CA CYS A 211 10.28 15.30 24.39
C CYS A 211 8.93 15.22 25.15
N PRO A 212 7.90 14.56 24.59
CA PRO A 212 7.85 13.79 23.36
C PRO A 212 7.57 14.65 22.11
N SER A 213 8.14 14.29 20.96
CA SER A 213 7.85 14.96 19.68
C SER A 213 8.01 14.04 18.46
N LEU A 214 7.23 14.32 17.42
CA LEU A 214 7.38 13.70 16.10
C LEU A 214 8.53 14.41 15.37
N ILE A 215 9.56 13.67 14.99
CA ILE A 215 10.75 14.19 14.30
C ILE A 215 10.64 14.01 12.79
N TYR A 216 10.18 12.83 12.37
CA TYR A 216 10.04 12.49 10.97
C TYR A 216 8.82 11.61 10.72
N LYS A 217 8.09 11.89 9.65
CA LYS A 217 6.91 11.14 9.22
C LYS A 217 7.16 10.50 7.85
N ASP A 218 7.12 9.16 7.78
CA ASP A 218 7.38 8.38 6.55
C ASP A 218 6.08 7.98 5.86
N ASP A 219 5.08 8.87 5.81
CA ASP A 219 3.77 8.52 5.28
C ASP A 219 3.36 9.24 4.00
N LYS A 220 4.18 10.14 3.47
CA LYS A 220 3.85 10.84 2.22
C LYS A 220 3.63 9.85 1.07
N LEU A 221 2.39 9.81 0.57
CA LEU A 221 1.99 8.90 -0.50
C LEU A 221 2.80 9.11 -1.77
N ILE A 222 3.15 10.36 -2.09
CA ILE A 222 3.97 10.70 -3.25
C ILE A 222 5.34 10.01 -3.17
N LEU A 223 6.01 10.04 -2.01
CA LEU A 223 7.29 9.34 -1.82
C LEU A 223 7.14 7.83 -2.02
N ARG A 224 6.03 7.25 -1.51
CA ARG A 224 5.72 5.83 -1.73
C ARG A 224 5.49 5.50 -3.20
N VAL A 225 4.91 6.42 -4.00
CA VAL A 225 4.73 6.21 -5.45
C VAL A 225 6.07 5.94 -6.12
N PHE A 226 7.05 6.79 -5.91
CA PHE A 226 8.35 6.64 -6.55
C PHE A 226 9.19 5.51 -5.96
N ARG A 227 9.08 5.28 -4.66
CA ARG A 227 9.83 4.27 -3.93
C ARG A 227 9.34 2.84 -4.18
N ASP A 228 8.02 2.64 -4.17
CA ASP A 228 7.41 1.30 -4.08
C ASP A 228 6.54 0.93 -5.29
N TYR A 229 5.98 1.91 -6.01
CA TYR A 229 5.08 1.67 -7.15
C TYR A 229 5.75 1.86 -8.50
N PHE A 230 6.62 2.86 -8.62
CA PHE A 230 7.26 3.15 -9.88
C PHE A 230 8.20 2.02 -10.32
N LYS A 231 7.92 1.48 -11.52
CA LYS A 231 8.76 0.52 -12.23
C LYS A 231 9.06 1.09 -13.62
N GLU A 232 10.06 0.56 -14.30
CA GLU A 232 10.46 1.04 -15.64
C GLU A 232 9.38 0.87 -16.69
N ASP A 233 8.53 -0.16 -16.53
CA ASP A 233 7.38 -0.46 -17.39
C ASP A 233 6.21 0.53 -17.22
N ILE A 234 6.30 1.47 -16.27
CA ILE A 234 5.37 2.60 -16.16
C ILE A 234 5.76 3.64 -17.21
N GLU A 235 4.83 3.99 -18.07
CA GLU A 235 5.05 4.93 -19.15
C GLU A 235 4.75 6.37 -18.75
N GLU A 236 3.69 6.59 -17.96
CA GLU A 236 3.23 7.90 -17.55
C GLU A 236 2.81 7.93 -16.07
N ILE A 237 3.06 9.07 -15.43
CA ILE A 237 2.56 9.42 -14.10
C ILE A 237 1.76 10.72 -14.29
N LEU A 238 0.43 10.62 -14.20
CA LEU A 238 -0.47 11.75 -14.40
C LEU A 238 -0.98 12.28 -13.07
N ILE A 239 -0.92 13.59 -12.87
CA ILE A 239 -1.28 14.25 -11.60
C ILE A 239 -2.22 15.41 -11.91
N ASP A 240 -3.38 15.47 -11.27
CA ASP A 240 -4.42 16.46 -11.52
C ASP A 240 -4.40 17.66 -10.55
N ASP A 241 -3.52 17.68 -9.56
CA ASP A 241 -3.31 18.82 -8.65
C ASP A 241 -1.93 19.43 -8.88
N LYS A 242 -1.89 20.77 -8.93
CA LYS A 242 -0.66 21.51 -9.27
C LYS A 242 0.40 21.42 -8.18
N ASP A 243 0.01 21.55 -6.91
CA ASP A 243 0.95 21.51 -5.78
C ASP A 243 1.58 20.14 -5.64
N VAL A 244 0.74 19.08 -5.78
CA VAL A 244 1.18 17.68 -5.80
C VAL A 244 2.09 17.39 -6.99
N PHE A 245 1.80 17.97 -8.17
CA PHE A 245 2.65 17.83 -9.35
C PHE A 245 4.02 18.47 -9.16
N GLU A 246 4.08 19.68 -8.59
CA GLU A 246 5.35 20.37 -8.33
C GLU A 246 6.20 19.58 -7.32
N GLU A 247 5.61 19.07 -6.22
CA GLU A 247 6.31 18.23 -5.25
C GLU A 247 6.80 16.93 -5.89
N ALA A 248 5.95 16.24 -6.64
CA ALA A 248 6.29 15.00 -7.34
C ALA A 248 7.40 15.21 -8.38
N SER A 249 7.38 16.32 -9.12
CA SER A 249 8.38 16.63 -10.14
C SER A 249 9.75 16.92 -9.52
N MET A 250 9.80 17.70 -8.43
CA MET A 250 11.05 17.94 -7.69
C MET A 250 11.64 16.64 -7.14
N PHE A 251 10.78 15.78 -6.59
CA PHE A 251 11.21 14.49 -6.06
C PHE A 251 11.71 13.55 -7.18
N ALA A 252 10.98 13.49 -8.30
CA ALA A 252 11.37 12.68 -9.45
C ALA A 252 12.73 13.09 -10.02
N GLN A 253 13.01 14.40 -10.10
CA GLN A 253 14.31 14.92 -10.56
C GLN A 253 15.47 14.51 -9.65
N SER A 254 15.24 14.37 -8.33
CA SER A 254 16.28 13.97 -7.38
C SER A 254 16.50 12.46 -7.28
N VAL A 255 15.45 11.64 -7.47
CA VAL A 255 15.51 10.18 -7.23
C VAL A 255 15.51 9.36 -8.51
N ILE A 256 14.86 9.87 -9.57
CA ILE A 256 14.75 9.19 -10.88
C ILE A 256 14.95 10.16 -12.05
N PRO A 257 16.09 10.85 -12.15
CA PRO A 257 16.30 11.90 -13.14
C PRO A 257 16.04 11.44 -14.57
N ASP A 258 16.43 10.21 -14.93
CA ASP A 258 16.25 9.63 -16.26
C ASP A 258 14.76 9.42 -16.63
N HIS A 259 13.89 9.37 -15.64
CA HIS A 259 12.45 9.14 -15.82
C HIS A 259 11.59 10.32 -15.34
N ALA A 260 12.19 11.44 -14.96
CA ALA A 260 11.45 12.61 -14.47
C ALA A 260 10.45 13.14 -15.50
N THR A 261 10.72 12.99 -16.79
CA THR A 261 9.83 13.39 -17.89
C THR A 261 8.53 12.59 -17.98
N LYS A 262 8.46 11.41 -17.32
CA LYS A 262 7.23 10.62 -17.24
C LYS A 262 6.18 11.24 -16.32
N VAL A 263 6.56 12.18 -15.43
CA VAL A 263 5.65 12.91 -14.55
C VAL A 263 5.04 14.06 -15.34
N GLN A 264 3.72 14.05 -15.49
CA GLN A 264 2.99 15.00 -16.29
C GLN A 264 1.80 15.57 -15.51
N PHE A 265 1.58 16.88 -15.70
CA PHE A 265 0.39 17.54 -15.17
C PHE A 265 -0.82 17.25 -16.05
N TYR A 266 -1.88 16.75 -15.43
CA TYR A 266 -3.14 16.50 -16.11
C TYR A 266 -4.07 17.70 -15.95
N ASN A 267 -4.41 18.34 -17.07
CA ASN A 267 -5.26 19.53 -17.10
C ASN A 267 -6.31 19.41 -18.22
N GLU A 268 -7.12 18.33 -18.16
CA GLU A 268 -8.24 18.15 -19.09
C GLU A 268 -9.58 18.40 -18.38
N GLU A 269 -10.64 18.66 -19.15
CA GLU A 269 -12.00 18.92 -18.63
C GLU A 269 -12.60 17.69 -17.92
N ILE A 270 -12.26 16.48 -18.40
CA ILE A 270 -12.74 15.23 -17.81
C ILE A 270 -11.86 14.90 -16.59
N PRO A 271 -12.44 14.70 -15.39
CA PRO A 271 -11.67 14.31 -14.22
C PRO A 271 -10.81 13.07 -14.47
N LEU A 272 -9.57 13.07 -13.95
CA LEU A 272 -8.55 12.07 -14.24
C LEU A 272 -9.05 10.63 -14.04
N PHE A 273 -9.67 10.32 -12.91
CA PHE A 273 -10.14 8.97 -12.61
C PHE A 273 -11.33 8.54 -13.45
N ASN A 274 -12.14 9.49 -13.94
CA ASN A 274 -13.27 9.20 -14.83
C ASN A 274 -12.81 8.89 -16.24
N ARG A 275 -11.80 9.64 -16.75
CA ARG A 275 -11.21 9.37 -18.07
C ARG A 275 -10.71 7.95 -18.19
N TYR A 276 -10.08 7.42 -17.16
CA TYR A 276 -9.53 6.06 -17.12
C TYR A 276 -10.48 5.02 -16.51
N GLN A 277 -11.75 5.37 -16.26
CA GLN A 277 -12.77 4.49 -15.68
C GLN A 277 -12.35 3.87 -14.33
N VAL A 278 -11.54 4.60 -13.57
CA VAL A 278 -11.01 4.14 -12.28
C VAL A 278 -12.10 4.22 -11.20
N GLU A 279 -12.92 5.27 -11.19
CA GLU A 279 -13.92 5.50 -10.16
C GLU A 279 -14.94 4.35 -10.08
N SER A 280 -15.45 3.89 -11.21
CA SER A 280 -16.38 2.74 -11.26
C SER A 280 -15.75 1.43 -10.79
N GLN A 281 -14.45 1.24 -11.03
CA GLN A 281 -13.73 0.06 -10.55
C GLN A 281 -13.44 0.12 -9.05
N ILE A 282 -13.19 1.32 -8.51
CA ILE A 282 -13.09 1.53 -7.05
C ILE A 282 -14.44 1.19 -6.40
N GLU A 283 -15.55 1.62 -6.97
CA GLU A 283 -16.89 1.29 -6.46
C GLU A 283 -17.15 -0.22 -6.49
N SER A 284 -16.76 -0.90 -7.56
CA SER A 284 -16.91 -2.35 -7.65
C SER A 284 -16.05 -3.09 -6.60
N ALA A 285 -14.92 -2.52 -6.18
CA ALA A 285 -14.09 -3.10 -5.14
C ALA A 285 -14.74 -3.06 -3.73
N PHE A 286 -15.83 -2.33 -3.54
CA PHE A 286 -16.63 -2.38 -2.31
C PHE A 286 -17.77 -3.41 -2.37
N GLN A 287 -18.06 -3.97 -3.55
CA GLN A 287 -19.12 -4.95 -3.70
C GLN A 287 -18.70 -6.33 -3.18
N ARG A 288 -19.62 -7.04 -2.55
CA ARG A 288 -19.40 -8.42 -2.09
C ARG A 288 -19.21 -9.38 -3.25
N GLU A 289 -20.00 -9.22 -4.31
CA GLU A 289 -20.00 -10.04 -5.51
C GLU A 289 -19.41 -9.29 -6.69
N ILE A 290 -18.53 -9.96 -7.44
CA ILE A 290 -17.85 -9.39 -8.61
C ILE A 290 -18.10 -10.31 -9.79
N SER A 291 -18.65 -9.75 -10.87
CA SER A 291 -18.90 -10.46 -12.10
C SER A 291 -17.59 -10.75 -12.86
N LEU A 292 -17.53 -11.94 -13.45
CA LEU A 292 -16.45 -12.36 -14.33
C LEU A 292 -16.84 -12.19 -15.82
N PRO A 293 -15.88 -12.01 -16.74
CA PRO A 293 -16.15 -11.80 -18.16
C PRO A 293 -16.97 -12.92 -18.80
N SER A 294 -16.80 -14.17 -18.39
CA SER A 294 -17.59 -15.33 -18.87
C SER A 294 -19.02 -15.36 -18.35
N GLY A 295 -19.39 -14.45 -17.43
CA GLY A 295 -20.70 -14.38 -16.80
C GLY A 295 -20.77 -15.09 -15.44
N GLY A 296 -19.71 -15.75 -14.97
CA GLY A 296 -19.56 -16.22 -13.61
C GLY A 296 -19.37 -15.07 -12.63
N SER A 297 -19.24 -15.39 -11.34
CA SER A 297 -18.94 -14.40 -10.31
C SER A 297 -18.03 -14.95 -9.21
N ILE A 298 -17.36 -14.05 -8.50
CA ILE A 298 -16.66 -14.36 -7.26
C ILE A 298 -17.35 -13.60 -6.12
N VAL A 299 -17.52 -14.30 -4.98
CA VAL A 299 -18.08 -13.73 -3.75
C VAL A 299 -17.00 -13.69 -2.70
N ILE A 300 -16.74 -12.52 -2.11
CA ILE A 300 -15.66 -12.31 -1.15
C ILE A 300 -16.24 -11.96 0.21
N ASP A 301 -16.06 -12.85 1.18
CA ASP A 301 -16.56 -12.70 2.55
C ASP A 301 -15.39 -12.67 3.56
N PRO A 302 -15.08 -11.50 4.13
CA PRO A 302 -14.15 -11.42 5.25
C PRO A 302 -14.85 -11.91 6.52
N THR A 303 -14.23 -12.86 7.20
CA THR A 303 -14.64 -13.33 8.53
C THR A 303 -13.67 -12.77 9.59
N GLU A 304 -13.93 -13.07 10.87
CA GLU A 304 -13.04 -12.64 11.96
C GLU A 304 -11.61 -13.17 11.80
N ALA A 305 -11.44 -14.42 11.34
CA ALA A 305 -10.15 -15.09 11.29
C ALA A 305 -9.53 -15.21 9.89
N MET A 306 -10.35 -15.21 8.84
CA MET A 306 -9.91 -15.44 7.46
C MET A 306 -10.80 -14.73 6.45
N VAL A 307 -10.38 -14.74 5.19
CA VAL A 307 -11.18 -14.32 4.05
C VAL A 307 -11.58 -15.57 3.25
N THR A 308 -12.86 -15.73 2.98
CA THR A 308 -13.38 -16.78 2.12
C THR A 308 -13.79 -16.21 0.78
N ILE A 309 -13.48 -16.93 -0.29
CA ILE A 309 -13.81 -16.54 -1.67
C ILE A 309 -14.47 -17.74 -2.34
N ASP A 310 -15.70 -17.57 -2.79
CA ASP A 310 -16.49 -18.56 -3.51
C ASP A 310 -16.55 -18.20 -5.00
N VAL A 311 -16.41 -19.19 -5.88
CA VAL A 311 -16.43 -19.04 -7.33
C VAL A 311 -17.70 -19.67 -7.90
N ASN A 312 -18.56 -18.85 -8.48
CA ASN A 312 -19.82 -19.26 -9.07
C ASN A 312 -19.77 -19.26 -10.60
N SER A 313 -20.24 -20.35 -11.22
CA SER A 313 -20.40 -20.40 -12.68
C SER A 313 -21.67 -19.70 -13.12
N SER A 314 -21.67 -19.12 -14.33
CA SER A 314 -22.91 -18.62 -14.93
C SER A 314 -23.84 -19.78 -15.30
N ARG A 315 -25.15 -19.47 -15.41
CA ARG A 315 -26.17 -20.44 -15.90
C ARG A 315 -26.04 -20.79 -17.39
N ALA A 316 -25.00 -20.38 -18.06
CA ALA A 316 -24.75 -20.63 -19.48
C ALA A 316 -24.33 -22.07 -19.73
N THR A 317 -25.25 -23.00 -19.63
CA THR A 317 -25.15 -24.43 -20.00
C THR A 317 -25.07 -24.65 -21.52
N LYS A 318 -24.34 -23.85 -22.25
CA LYS A 318 -24.06 -24.04 -23.69
C LYS A 318 -22.68 -24.61 -24.00
N GLY A 319 -21.89 -24.88 -22.97
CA GLY A 319 -20.60 -25.57 -23.12
C GLY A 319 -20.80 -27.07 -23.29
N LYS A 320 -20.08 -27.67 -24.22
CA LYS A 320 -20.12 -29.14 -24.49
C LYS A 320 -19.56 -29.95 -23.32
N ASP A 321 -18.91 -29.32 -22.35
CA ASP A 321 -18.29 -29.97 -21.22
C ASP A 321 -18.36 -29.10 -19.96
N ILE A 322 -18.90 -29.63 -18.88
CA ILE A 322 -18.97 -28.97 -17.58
C ILE A 322 -17.56 -28.63 -17.07
N GLU A 323 -16.63 -29.55 -17.31
CA GLU A 323 -15.22 -29.42 -16.92
C GLU A 323 -14.54 -28.22 -17.65
N GLU A 324 -14.80 -28.04 -18.95
CA GLU A 324 -14.25 -26.92 -19.72
C GLU A 324 -14.78 -25.57 -19.23
N THR A 325 -16.08 -25.53 -18.90
CA THR A 325 -16.72 -24.33 -18.33
C THR A 325 -16.14 -24.01 -16.94
N ALA A 326 -15.97 -25.02 -16.09
CA ALA A 326 -15.36 -24.89 -14.78
C ALA A 326 -13.92 -24.37 -14.89
N LEU A 327 -13.11 -24.94 -15.78
CA LEU A 327 -11.75 -24.47 -16.02
C LEU A 327 -11.71 -23.02 -16.48
N ALA A 328 -12.52 -22.64 -17.45
CA ALA A 328 -12.54 -21.27 -17.98
C ALA A 328 -12.91 -20.25 -16.87
N THR A 329 -13.98 -20.53 -16.11
CA THR A 329 -14.42 -19.66 -15.02
C THR A 329 -13.37 -19.60 -13.91
N ASN A 330 -12.76 -20.72 -13.52
CA ASN A 330 -11.73 -20.76 -12.50
C ASN A 330 -10.45 -20.00 -12.92
N MET A 331 -10.10 -20.05 -14.22
CA MET A 331 -8.96 -19.27 -14.76
C MET A 331 -9.20 -17.78 -14.69
N GLU A 332 -10.40 -17.30 -14.99
CA GLU A 332 -10.79 -15.89 -14.83
C GLU A 332 -10.83 -15.49 -13.36
N ALA A 333 -11.42 -16.34 -12.52
CA ALA A 333 -11.48 -16.13 -11.07
C ALA A 333 -10.08 -16.01 -10.46
N ALA A 334 -9.12 -16.86 -10.86
CA ALA A 334 -7.74 -16.82 -10.37
C ALA A 334 -7.07 -15.44 -10.58
N VAL A 335 -7.31 -14.82 -11.75
CA VAL A 335 -6.77 -13.50 -12.05
C VAL A 335 -7.49 -12.41 -11.28
N GLU A 336 -8.82 -12.49 -11.20
CA GLU A 336 -9.63 -11.47 -10.54
C GLU A 336 -9.46 -11.51 -9.02
N VAL A 337 -9.39 -12.70 -8.40
CA VAL A 337 -9.08 -12.86 -6.97
C VAL A 337 -7.76 -12.18 -6.63
N ALA A 338 -6.70 -12.45 -7.37
CA ALA A 338 -5.40 -11.82 -7.14
C ALA A 338 -5.47 -10.29 -7.24
N ARG A 339 -6.29 -9.75 -8.16
CA ARG A 339 -6.54 -8.32 -8.30
C ARG A 339 -7.29 -7.76 -7.07
N GLN A 340 -8.36 -8.42 -6.64
CA GLN A 340 -9.16 -8.00 -5.51
C GLN A 340 -8.40 -8.06 -4.18
N LEU A 341 -7.54 -9.06 -3.98
CA LEU A 341 -6.65 -9.13 -2.83
C LEU A 341 -5.75 -7.87 -2.73
N ARG A 342 -5.24 -7.37 -3.86
CA ARG A 342 -4.44 -6.14 -3.91
C ARG A 342 -5.27 -4.89 -3.69
N LEU A 343 -6.37 -4.73 -4.43
CA LEU A 343 -7.21 -3.54 -4.38
C LEU A 343 -7.79 -3.30 -2.99
N ARG A 344 -8.26 -4.37 -2.33
CA ARG A 344 -8.88 -4.31 -1.00
C ARG A 344 -7.87 -4.46 0.13
N ASP A 345 -6.60 -4.70 -0.16
CA ASP A 345 -5.54 -5.11 0.77
C ASP A 345 -5.97 -6.21 1.74
N LEU A 346 -6.67 -7.21 1.21
CA LEU A 346 -7.06 -8.38 1.98
C LEU A 346 -5.83 -9.20 2.33
N GLY A 347 -5.71 -9.59 3.58
CA GLY A 347 -4.56 -10.35 4.07
C GLY A 347 -4.92 -11.22 5.27
N GLY A 348 -3.96 -12.01 5.71
CA GLY A 348 -4.16 -13.11 6.63
C GLY A 348 -4.32 -14.42 5.86
N LEU A 349 -5.10 -15.34 6.39
CA LEU A 349 -5.47 -16.58 5.71
C LEU A 349 -6.61 -16.29 4.74
N VAL A 350 -6.45 -16.72 3.49
CA VAL A 350 -7.48 -16.65 2.44
C VAL A 350 -7.74 -18.04 1.92
N VAL A 351 -9.01 -18.43 1.85
CA VAL A 351 -9.46 -19.71 1.33
C VAL A 351 -10.33 -19.44 0.11
N ILE A 352 -9.99 -20.06 -1.01
CA ILE A 352 -10.71 -19.93 -2.29
C ILE A 352 -11.37 -21.29 -2.58
N ASP A 353 -12.67 -21.26 -2.78
CA ASP A 353 -13.48 -22.40 -3.22
C ASP A 353 -13.68 -22.30 -4.73
N PHE A 354 -12.90 -23.08 -5.47
CA PHE A 354 -13.00 -23.14 -6.92
C PHE A 354 -14.09 -24.13 -7.34
N ILE A 355 -14.71 -23.87 -8.49
CA ILE A 355 -15.63 -24.84 -9.10
C ILE A 355 -14.92 -26.18 -9.26
N ASP A 356 -15.58 -27.25 -8.84
CA ASP A 356 -15.02 -28.61 -8.88
C ASP A 356 -14.49 -28.99 -10.27
N MET A 357 -13.26 -29.52 -10.29
CA MET A 357 -12.59 -30.04 -11.49
C MET A 357 -12.11 -31.48 -11.20
N GLN A 358 -12.44 -32.38 -12.10
CA GLN A 358 -12.04 -33.79 -11.97
C GLN A 358 -10.63 -34.07 -12.53
N ASP A 359 -10.20 -33.28 -13.52
CA ASP A 359 -8.88 -33.42 -14.16
C ASP A 359 -7.80 -32.68 -13.35
N GLU A 360 -6.86 -33.42 -12.79
CA GLU A 360 -5.69 -32.88 -12.07
C GLU A 360 -4.85 -31.93 -12.95
N THR A 361 -4.86 -32.13 -14.26
CA THR A 361 -4.18 -31.23 -15.20
C THR A 361 -4.83 -29.84 -15.18
N ASN A 362 -6.17 -29.78 -15.11
CA ASN A 362 -6.91 -28.52 -15.03
C ASN A 362 -6.72 -27.85 -13.68
N GLN A 363 -6.73 -28.60 -12.58
CA GLN A 363 -6.39 -28.07 -11.26
C GLN A 363 -4.99 -27.44 -11.24
N SER A 364 -4.01 -28.11 -11.87
CA SER A 364 -2.64 -27.58 -12.01
C SER A 364 -2.58 -26.29 -12.84
N LYS A 365 -3.40 -26.17 -13.90
CA LYS A 365 -3.49 -24.96 -14.73
C LYS A 365 -4.01 -23.77 -13.90
N VAL A 366 -5.08 -23.98 -13.10
CA VAL A 366 -5.67 -22.95 -12.23
C VAL A 366 -4.68 -22.55 -11.14
N LEU A 367 -4.02 -23.50 -10.48
CA LEU A 367 -2.99 -23.21 -9.48
C LEU A 367 -1.85 -22.36 -10.06
N ASN A 368 -1.38 -22.70 -11.27
CA ASN A 368 -0.34 -21.94 -11.96
C ASN A 368 -0.84 -20.55 -12.39
N ALA A 369 -2.12 -20.38 -12.71
CA ALA A 369 -2.72 -19.07 -12.99
C ALA A 369 -2.73 -18.20 -11.73
N VAL A 370 -3.14 -18.75 -10.57
CA VAL A 370 -3.06 -18.01 -9.29
C VAL A 370 -1.63 -17.62 -8.99
N ARG A 371 -0.65 -18.54 -9.07
CA ARG A 371 0.76 -18.26 -8.80
C ARG A 371 1.30 -17.13 -9.68
N ARG A 372 0.95 -17.12 -10.97
CA ARG A 372 1.33 -16.03 -11.91
C ARG A 372 0.64 -14.72 -11.55
N ALA A 373 -0.65 -14.74 -11.23
CA ALA A 373 -1.41 -13.53 -10.95
C ALA A 373 -0.96 -12.82 -9.66
N VAL A 374 -0.51 -13.57 -8.64
CA VAL A 374 -0.01 -13.01 -7.39
C VAL A 374 1.49 -12.68 -7.43
N HIS A 375 2.24 -13.14 -8.44
CA HIS A 375 3.69 -12.90 -8.54
C HIS A 375 4.05 -11.40 -8.52
N GLY A 376 3.19 -10.55 -9.07
CA GLY A 376 3.36 -9.10 -9.09
C GLY A 376 2.94 -8.38 -7.79
N ASP A 377 2.45 -9.09 -6.77
CA ASP A 377 2.06 -8.48 -5.49
C ASP A 377 3.29 -8.14 -4.65
N ARG A 378 3.28 -6.95 -4.05
CA ARG A 378 4.33 -6.50 -3.11
C ARG A 378 4.27 -7.24 -1.78
N ALA A 379 3.10 -7.74 -1.40
CA ALA A 379 2.90 -8.52 -0.19
C ALA A 379 3.60 -9.87 -0.30
N ARG A 380 4.06 -10.39 0.84
CA ARG A 380 4.54 -11.76 0.90
C ARG A 380 3.34 -12.70 0.87
N ILE A 381 3.29 -13.56 -0.14
CA ILE A 381 2.23 -14.56 -0.33
C ILE A 381 2.85 -15.96 -0.26
N GLN A 382 2.18 -16.86 0.43
CA GLN A 382 2.45 -18.30 0.42
C GLN A 382 1.18 -19.01 -0.04
N ILE A 383 1.30 -19.94 -0.98
CA ILE A 383 0.18 -20.63 -1.62
C ILE A 383 0.37 -22.11 -1.40
N SER A 384 -0.69 -22.83 -0.97
CA SER A 384 -0.74 -24.26 -0.91
C SER A 384 -1.01 -24.87 -2.31
N GLU A 385 -1.07 -26.18 -2.37
CA GLU A 385 -1.72 -26.87 -3.48
C GLU A 385 -3.24 -26.90 -3.27
N ILE A 386 -4.01 -27.17 -4.33
CA ILE A 386 -5.45 -27.36 -4.22
C ILE A 386 -5.68 -28.64 -3.39
N SER A 387 -6.43 -28.51 -2.32
CA SER A 387 -6.72 -29.62 -1.43
C SER A 387 -7.66 -30.64 -2.07
N ARG A 388 -7.76 -31.84 -1.51
CA ARG A 388 -8.73 -32.85 -1.92
C ARG A 388 -10.20 -32.43 -1.81
N PHE A 389 -10.47 -31.31 -1.18
CA PHE A 389 -11.80 -30.71 -1.05
C PHE A 389 -12.06 -29.59 -2.07
N GLY A 390 -11.19 -29.41 -3.09
CA GLY A 390 -11.30 -28.34 -4.08
C GLY A 390 -10.82 -26.98 -3.60
N LEU A 391 -10.41 -26.85 -2.33
CA LEU A 391 -10.03 -25.57 -1.72
C LEU A 391 -8.57 -25.22 -1.99
N LEU A 392 -8.32 -23.97 -2.35
CA LEU A 392 -6.97 -23.40 -2.39
C LEU A 392 -6.78 -22.47 -1.19
N GLU A 393 -5.75 -22.75 -0.41
CA GLU A 393 -5.38 -21.95 0.75
C GLU A 393 -4.17 -21.08 0.40
N LEU A 394 -4.22 -19.81 0.79
CA LEU A 394 -3.08 -18.93 0.71
C LEU A 394 -3.00 -18.02 1.94
N SER A 395 -1.78 -17.61 2.29
CA SER A 395 -1.56 -16.57 3.28
C SER A 395 -0.95 -15.33 2.60
N ARG A 396 -1.51 -14.15 2.86
CA ARG A 396 -1.03 -12.88 2.36
C ARG A 396 -0.71 -11.93 3.52
N GLN A 397 0.49 -11.35 3.52
CA GLN A 397 0.85 -10.32 4.50
C GLN A 397 0.08 -9.04 4.20
N ARG A 398 -0.64 -8.49 5.17
CA ARG A 398 -1.23 -7.15 5.04
C ARG A 398 -0.13 -6.10 4.97
N LEU A 399 -0.24 -5.17 4.04
CA LEU A 399 0.68 -4.05 3.89
C LEU A 399 0.16 -2.79 4.57
N ARG A 400 -1.17 -2.61 4.58
CA ARG A 400 -1.91 -1.44 5.08
C ARG A 400 -3.27 -1.89 5.67
N PRO A 401 -4.04 -1.00 6.29
CA PRO A 401 -5.44 -1.29 6.63
C PRO A 401 -6.23 -1.69 5.37
N SER A 402 -7.16 -2.64 5.52
CA SER A 402 -7.99 -3.03 4.38
C SER A 402 -8.84 -1.85 3.88
N LEU A 403 -9.31 -1.93 2.63
CA LEU A 403 -10.15 -0.89 2.05
C LEU A 403 -11.38 -0.62 2.94
N ASN A 404 -11.97 -1.67 3.52
CA ASN A 404 -13.09 -1.56 4.45
C ASN A 404 -12.72 -0.82 5.74
N GLU A 405 -11.57 -1.14 6.34
CA GLU A 405 -11.07 -0.45 7.54
C GLU A 405 -10.70 1.02 7.23
N THR A 406 -10.26 1.29 6.02
CA THR A 406 -9.89 2.65 5.59
C THR A 406 -11.11 3.56 5.46
N TYR A 407 -12.22 3.03 5.00
CA TYR A 407 -13.45 3.79 4.78
C TYR A 407 -14.51 3.59 5.87
N ASP A 408 -14.13 3.08 7.06
CA ASP A 408 -14.99 2.86 8.24
C ASP A 408 -16.28 2.07 7.90
N ILE A 409 -16.13 1.00 7.12
CA ILE A 409 -17.26 0.14 6.76
C ILE A 409 -17.48 -0.86 7.91
N GLU A 410 -18.43 -0.55 8.79
CA GLU A 410 -18.94 -1.50 9.78
C GLU A 410 -19.84 -2.53 9.10
N HIS A 411 -19.49 -3.81 9.26
CA HIS A 411 -20.30 -4.99 8.85
C HIS A 411 -21.03 -4.90 7.50
N VAL A 412 -20.47 -5.56 6.49
CA VAL A 412 -21.11 -5.78 5.18
C VAL A 412 -21.40 -4.52 4.36
N LEU A 413 -20.37 -4.02 3.64
CA LEU A 413 -20.52 -3.30 2.36
C LEU A 413 -21.35 -2.00 2.34
N VAL A 414 -21.54 -1.33 3.47
CA VAL A 414 -22.10 0.02 3.50
C VAL A 414 -20.99 1.00 3.85
N ARG A 415 -20.68 1.93 2.94
CA ARG A 415 -19.72 3.01 3.19
C ARG A 415 -20.15 3.80 4.42
N GLY A 416 -19.22 4.09 5.33
CA GLY A 416 -19.47 4.97 6.45
C GLY A 416 -19.95 6.37 6.00
N PRO A 417 -20.66 7.12 6.86
CA PRO A 417 -21.24 8.42 6.48
C PRO A 417 -20.22 9.40 5.90
N LYS A 418 -18.97 9.39 6.39
CA LYS A 418 -17.88 10.24 5.91
C LYS A 418 -17.45 9.86 4.49
N SER A 419 -17.23 8.57 4.24
CA SER A 419 -16.84 8.06 2.92
C SER A 419 -17.96 8.26 1.89
N LEU A 420 -19.24 8.10 2.30
CA LEU A 420 -20.38 8.38 1.44
C LEU A 420 -20.45 9.87 1.13
N GLY A 421 -20.27 10.75 2.11
CA GLY A 421 -20.22 12.20 1.93
C GLY A 421 -19.11 12.62 0.96
N GLN A 422 -17.92 12.06 1.08
CA GLN A 422 -16.80 12.30 0.15
C GLN A 422 -17.14 11.83 -1.28
N SER A 423 -17.79 10.67 -1.45
CA SER A 423 -18.24 10.21 -2.76
C SER A 423 -19.27 11.13 -3.38
N ILE A 424 -20.25 11.60 -2.58
CA ILE A 424 -21.26 12.56 -3.03
C ILE A 424 -20.61 13.87 -3.46
N LEU A 425 -19.68 14.41 -2.68
CA LEU A 425 -18.95 15.64 -3.03
C LEU A 425 -18.14 15.48 -4.33
N ARG A 426 -17.56 14.31 -4.57
CA ARG A 426 -16.87 14.02 -5.84
C ARG A 426 -17.84 14.02 -7.01
N ILE A 427 -18.96 13.30 -6.92
CA ILE A 427 -19.98 13.24 -7.97
C ILE A 427 -20.53 14.64 -8.27
N VAL A 428 -20.82 15.41 -7.22
CA VAL A 428 -21.29 16.80 -7.35
C VAL A 428 -20.24 17.68 -8.04
N GLY A 429 -18.95 17.54 -7.67
CA GLY A 429 -17.86 18.28 -8.31
C GLY A 429 -17.67 17.91 -9.79
N GLU A 430 -17.81 16.63 -10.10
CA GLU A 430 -17.72 16.12 -11.49
C GLU A 430 -18.86 16.61 -12.37
N ASP A 431 -20.09 16.58 -11.85
CA ASP A 431 -21.25 17.06 -12.59
C ASP A 431 -21.24 18.60 -12.73
N ALA A 432 -20.78 19.31 -11.71
CA ALA A 432 -20.56 20.75 -11.78
C ALA A 432 -19.53 21.14 -12.85
N ALA A 433 -18.46 20.36 -12.99
CA ALA A 433 -17.44 20.57 -14.02
C ALA A 433 -17.97 20.34 -15.44
N LYS A 434 -18.89 19.36 -15.63
CA LYS A 434 -19.47 19.05 -16.94
C LYS A 434 -20.47 20.11 -17.44
N GLU A 435 -21.27 20.67 -16.53
CA GLU A 435 -22.42 21.48 -16.93
C GLU A 435 -22.29 22.97 -16.64
N ASN A 436 -21.21 23.43 -15.99
CA ASN A 436 -21.08 24.82 -15.49
C ASN A 436 -22.31 25.28 -14.66
N THR A 437 -23.06 24.34 -14.06
CA THR A 437 -24.31 24.57 -13.34
C THR A 437 -24.12 24.44 -11.83
N CYS A 438 -24.85 25.23 -11.09
CA CYS A 438 -24.89 25.18 -9.63
C CYS A 438 -25.81 24.04 -9.17
N LEU A 439 -25.27 22.84 -8.99
CA LEU A 439 -26.00 21.62 -8.56
C LEU A 439 -26.69 21.74 -7.20
N LEU A 440 -26.38 22.74 -6.39
CA LEU A 440 -27.04 23.00 -5.11
C LEU A 440 -28.55 23.27 -5.25
N TYR A 441 -29.02 23.63 -6.46
CA TYR A 441 -30.43 23.87 -6.74
C TYR A 441 -31.22 22.64 -7.24
N THR A 442 -30.55 21.56 -7.63
CA THR A 442 -31.20 20.37 -8.21
C THR A 442 -31.37 19.22 -7.24
N SER A 443 -30.73 19.28 -6.07
CA SER A 443 -30.94 18.29 -5.01
C SER A 443 -32.22 18.63 -4.25
N PRO A 444 -33.27 17.81 -4.31
CA PRO A 444 -34.50 18.09 -3.57
C PRO A 444 -34.19 18.08 -2.07
N SER A 445 -34.28 19.24 -1.45
CA SER A 445 -34.21 19.33 0.01
C SER A 445 -35.36 18.52 0.61
N PRO A 446 -35.19 17.86 1.78
CA PRO A 446 -36.31 17.24 2.48
C PRO A 446 -37.51 18.17 2.71
N ARG A 447 -37.30 19.50 2.65
CA ARG A 447 -38.35 20.52 2.73
C ARG A 447 -39.09 20.66 1.40
N ASP A 448 -38.45 20.48 0.26
CA ASP A 448 -39.07 20.58 -1.05
C ASP A 448 -39.99 19.37 -1.33
N ALA A 449 -39.63 18.20 -0.80
CA ALA A 449 -40.47 16.99 -0.87
C ALA A 449 -41.79 17.13 -0.10
N THR A 450 -41.87 18.03 0.89
CA THR A 450 -43.11 18.33 1.63
C THR A 450 -43.98 19.37 0.95
N LEU A 451 -43.38 20.30 0.18
CA LEU A 451 -44.09 21.31 -0.58
C LEU A 451 -44.77 20.77 -1.85
N SER A 452 -44.18 19.73 -2.48
CA SER A 452 -44.75 19.07 -3.66
C SER A 452 -45.97 18.18 -3.36
N ARG A 453 -46.32 17.98 -2.09
CA ARG A 453 -47.52 17.22 -1.65
C ARG A 453 -48.71 18.08 -1.27
N MET A 454 -48.69 19.38 -1.47
CA MET A 454 -49.90 20.18 -1.33
C MET A 454 -50.77 20.01 -2.59
N PRO A 455 -52.01 19.50 -2.48
CA PRO A 455 -52.89 19.41 -3.61
C PRO A 455 -53.24 20.84 -4.06
N SER A 456 -53.10 21.09 -5.36
CA SER A 456 -53.66 22.26 -5.99
C SER A 456 -55.18 22.17 -5.90
N SER A 457 -55.75 22.68 -4.84
CA SER A 457 -57.18 22.83 -4.71
C SER A 457 -57.44 24.24 -4.23
N ALA A 458 -57.74 25.10 -5.16
CA ALA A 458 -58.91 26.00 -5.21
C ALA A 458 -58.78 26.87 -6.45
#